data_d62f186056187efc0ec3c59cc0e574b6
#
_entry.id   d62f186056187efc0ec3c59cc0e574b6
#
_cell.length_a   1.000
_cell.length_b   1.000
_cell.length_c   1.000
_cell.angle_alpha   90.00
_cell.angle_beta   90.00
_cell.angle_gamma   90.00
#
_symmetry.space_group_name_H-M   'P 1'
#
loop_
_entity.id
_entity.type
_entity.pdbx_description
1 polymer ?
#
loop_
_entity_poly.entity_id
_entity_poly.type
_entity_poly.pdbx_seq_one_letter_code
_entity_poly.pdbx_strand_id
1 'polypeptide(L)'
;MFEEANDTLGFDLATLCFEGSHLELMQTMNTQPAILAVSVIAFEMGRQELGWEPCLMAGHSLGEYSALVCSGVFSFRDGLRIVRKRGMLMQDAVSAGLGAMAAVTHVPRDQLEQWCRLSATETAQVVIACYNSLNQHVIAGHQEAVGVVAELIQRKIPQAGVKYLNVSAPFHSPLMQAAADKLAADLGEHEIREGHCLVISNVTARPYGLQELASLLYRQMTHPVRWLDTMEFLFRQGVSRTVEVGPRQVLTQLMNDTYSSIQTYHFDNPQELEHLHSIFASGHYSRETIAVSIHEALMAAAIARNRNEDMTEYNNGVILPIQQIRELIEQIRQDRNLDMTSTLYRIRDLLQIVLTAKQLSSDEQMKIVRKLPTSKNVVTLIKG
;
A
#
# COMPACT_ATOMS: atom_id res chain seq x y z
N MET A 1 5.59 -5.11 23.61
CA MET A 1 6.03 -4.53 22.31
C MET A 1 6.84 -3.24 22.47
N PHE A 2 6.44 -2.22 23.27
CA PHE A 2 7.31 -1.04 23.48
C PHE A 2 8.61 -1.38 24.21
N GLU A 3 8.58 -2.26 25.22
CA GLU A 3 9.80 -2.78 25.85
C GLU A 3 10.73 -3.46 24.84
N GLU A 4 10.17 -4.30 23.97
CA GLU A 4 10.92 -4.94 22.90
C GLU A 4 11.49 -3.94 21.89
N ALA A 5 10.75 -2.85 21.60
CA ALA A 5 11.24 -1.78 20.73
C ALA A 5 12.39 -1.02 21.39
N ASN A 6 12.29 -0.69 22.69
CA ASN A 6 13.34 -0.04 23.46
C ASN A 6 14.62 -0.87 23.48
N ASP A 7 14.50 -2.19 23.77
CA ASP A 7 15.62 -3.13 23.76
C ASP A 7 16.27 -3.24 22.37
N THR A 8 15.45 -3.24 21.31
CA THR A 8 15.92 -3.37 19.93
C THR A 8 16.66 -2.14 19.43
N LEU A 9 16.17 -0.96 19.81
CA LEU A 9 16.68 0.32 19.33
C LEU A 9 17.78 0.90 20.23
N GLY A 10 17.89 0.43 21.48
CA GLY A 10 18.86 0.92 22.44
C GLY A 10 18.52 2.28 23.05
N PHE A 11 17.26 2.74 22.91
CA PHE A 11 16.74 3.95 23.55
C PHE A 11 15.25 3.80 23.86
N ASP A 12 14.72 4.65 24.73
CA ASP A 12 13.31 4.61 25.15
C ASP A 12 12.39 5.24 24.09
N LEU A 13 11.90 4.40 23.18
CA LEU A 13 10.95 4.80 22.14
C LEU A 13 9.59 5.17 22.74
N ALA A 14 9.17 4.51 23.82
CA ALA A 14 7.89 4.80 24.46
C ALA A 14 7.89 6.22 25.03
N THR A 15 8.90 6.59 25.81
CA THR A 15 9.05 7.96 26.31
C THR A 15 9.13 8.97 25.16
N LEU A 16 9.87 8.67 24.09
CA LEU A 16 9.91 9.55 22.92
C LEU A 16 8.53 9.74 22.28
N CYS A 17 7.71 8.69 22.18
CA CYS A 17 6.37 8.77 21.57
C CYS A 17 5.37 9.54 22.44
N PHE A 18 5.41 9.38 23.77
CA PHE A 18 4.38 9.91 24.67
C PHE A 18 4.77 11.22 25.33
N GLU A 19 6.05 11.47 25.54
CA GLU A 19 6.56 12.60 26.32
C GLU A 19 7.64 13.40 25.57
N GLY A 20 8.17 12.87 24.46
CA GLY A 20 9.23 13.48 23.67
C GLY A 20 8.80 14.79 23.02
N SER A 21 9.75 15.67 22.77
CA SER A 21 9.49 16.92 22.07
C SER A 21 9.06 16.65 20.62
N HIS A 22 8.18 17.51 20.11
CA HIS A 22 7.77 17.46 18.70
C HIS A 22 8.97 17.51 17.72
N LEU A 23 10.01 18.28 18.06
CA LEU A 23 11.21 18.41 17.23
C LEU A 23 12.02 17.10 17.19
N GLU A 24 12.15 16.39 18.32
CA GLU A 24 12.83 15.09 18.36
C GLU A 24 12.04 14.03 17.58
N LEU A 25 10.72 13.99 17.79
CA LEU A 25 9.86 13.02 17.10
C LEU A 25 9.79 13.27 15.60
N MET A 26 9.91 14.51 15.14
CA MET A 26 9.93 14.88 13.71
C MET A 26 11.23 14.50 12.99
N GLN A 27 12.31 14.20 13.69
CA GLN A 27 13.52 13.69 13.03
C GLN A 27 13.19 12.38 12.34
N THR A 28 13.50 12.29 11.04
CA THR A 28 13.15 11.13 10.20
C THR A 28 13.63 9.81 10.80
N MET A 29 14.80 9.81 11.41
CA MET A 29 15.36 8.66 12.11
C MET A 29 14.54 8.21 13.33
N ASN A 30 13.79 9.09 13.96
CA ASN A 30 12.91 8.84 15.11
C ASN A 30 11.47 8.57 14.67
N THR A 31 10.97 9.37 13.71
CA THR A 31 9.61 9.24 13.18
C THR A 31 9.34 7.85 12.63
N GLN A 32 10.29 7.28 11.87
CA GLN A 32 10.07 5.99 11.21
C GLN A 32 9.86 4.84 12.19
N PRO A 33 10.74 4.58 13.17
CA PRO A 33 10.50 3.51 14.15
C PRO A 33 9.29 3.79 15.05
N ALA A 34 9.00 5.06 15.38
CA ALA A 34 7.83 5.41 16.16
C ALA A 34 6.52 5.06 15.43
N ILE A 35 6.38 5.45 14.16
CA ILE A 35 5.20 5.13 13.36
C ILE A 35 5.09 3.62 13.15
N LEU A 36 6.19 2.91 12.84
CA LEU A 36 6.17 1.47 12.68
C LEU A 36 5.69 0.78 13.96
N ALA A 37 6.26 1.11 15.11
CA ALA A 37 5.89 0.50 16.39
C ALA A 37 4.41 0.71 16.70
N VAL A 38 3.91 1.95 16.62
CA VAL A 38 2.49 2.27 16.88
C VAL A 38 1.57 1.56 15.90
N SER A 39 1.93 1.52 14.61
CA SER A 39 1.11 0.84 13.59
C SER A 39 1.04 -0.67 13.81
N VAL A 40 2.17 -1.31 14.13
CA VAL A 40 2.19 -2.75 14.41
C VAL A 40 1.43 -3.08 15.70
N ILE A 41 1.57 -2.26 16.76
CA ILE A 41 0.81 -2.43 18.01
C ILE A 41 -0.70 -2.30 17.72
N ALA A 42 -1.12 -1.27 17.01
CA ALA A 42 -2.53 -1.05 16.66
C ALA A 42 -3.07 -2.20 15.80
N PHE A 43 -2.28 -2.72 14.86
CA PHE A 43 -2.65 -3.88 14.05
C PHE A 43 -2.85 -5.14 14.90
N GLU A 44 -1.91 -5.45 15.79
CA GLU A 44 -2.02 -6.63 16.67
C GLU A 44 -3.19 -6.51 17.65
N MET A 45 -3.47 -5.31 18.19
CA MET A 45 -4.67 -5.07 18.99
C MET A 45 -5.94 -5.33 18.20
N GLY A 46 -6.04 -4.79 16.98
CA GLY A 46 -7.19 -5.02 16.11
C GLY A 46 -7.36 -6.50 15.75
N ARG A 47 -6.27 -7.21 15.52
CA ARG A 47 -6.30 -8.64 15.27
C ARG A 47 -6.82 -9.45 16.48
N GLN A 48 -6.40 -9.07 17.68
CA GLN A 48 -6.84 -9.72 18.92
C GLN A 48 -8.30 -9.39 19.26
N GLU A 49 -8.71 -8.13 19.13
CA GLU A 49 -10.04 -7.67 19.51
C GLU A 49 -11.11 -8.01 18.48
N LEU A 50 -10.80 -7.86 17.19
CA LEU A 50 -11.78 -8.02 16.10
C LEU A 50 -11.67 -9.37 15.40
N GLY A 51 -10.60 -10.13 15.64
CA GLY A 51 -10.33 -11.38 14.91
C GLY A 51 -10.15 -11.15 13.41
N TRP A 52 -9.75 -9.95 12.98
CA TRP A 52 -9.59 -9.68 11.56
C TRP A 52 -8.33 -10.33 11.00
N GLU A 53 -8.45 -10.84 9.78
CA GLU A 53 -7.33 -11.31 9.00
C GLU A 53 -7.39 -10.62 7.64
N PRO A 54 -6.58 -9.60 7.38
CA PRO A 54 -6.60 -8.90 6.11
C PRO A 54 -6.11 -9.80 4.97
N CYS A 55 -6.74 -9.72 3.82
CA CYS A 55 -6.30 -10.44 2.63
C CYS A 55 -5.15 -9.72 1.90
N LEU A 56 -5.08 -8.42 2.05
CA LEU A 56 -4.08 -7.54 1.45
C LEU A 56 -3.68 -6.47 2.47
N MET A 57 -2.43 -6.08 2.41
CA MET A 57 -1.91 -4.91 3.12
C MET A 57 -1.24 -3.96 2.15
N ALA A 58 -1.38 -2.69 2.39
CA ALA A 58 -0.67 -1.65 1.65
C ALA A 58 -0.25 -0.56 2.62
N GLY A 59 0.91 0.03 2.39
CA GLY A 59 1.41 1.12 3.21
C GLY A 59 2.13 2.16 2.36
N HIS A 60 2.01 3.43 2.75
CA HIS A 60 2.64 4.52 2.03
C HIS A 60 4.05 4.76 2.58
N SER A 61 5.06 4.67 1.73
CA SER A 61 6.48 4.89 2.07
C SER A 61 6.94 4.03 3.26
N LEU A 62 7.07 4.60 4.47
CA LEU A 62 7.37 3.85 5.68
C LEU A 62 6.31 2.80 5.99
N GLY A 63 5.05 3.09 5.74
CA GLY A 63 3.95 2.15 5.97
C GLY A 63 4.08 0.84 5.20
N GLU A 64 4.81 0.80 4.09
CA GLU A 64 5.13 -0.43 3.39
C GLU A 64 5.97 -1.38 4.26
N TYR A 65 6.94 -0.86 5.00
CA TYR A 65 7.71 -1.65 5.98
C TYR A 65 6.83 -2.12 7.14
N SER A 66 5.96 -1.26 7.65
CA SER A 66 4.99 -1.65 8.68
C SER A 66 4.05 -2.76 8.19
N ALA A 67 3.60 -2.68 6.93
CA ALA A 67 2.80 -3.73 6.30
C ALA A 67 3.57 -5.06 6.17
N LEU A 68 4.86 -5.01 5.82
CA LEU A 68 5.72 -6.19 5.74
C LEU A 68 5.96 -6.82 7.13
N VAL A 69 6.05 -6.03 8.19
CA VAL A 69 6.09 -6.54 9.57
C VAL A 69 4.75 -7.14 9.97
N CYS A 70 3.66 -6.42 9.76
CA CYS A 70 2.31 -6.90 10.09
C CYS A 70 1.94 -8.19 9.33
N SER A 71 2.45 -8.37 8.11
CA SER A 71 2.25 -9.61 7.34
C SER A 71 3.16 -10.77 7.75
N GLY A 72 4.16 -10.53 8.61
CA GLY A 72 5.13 -11.53 9.08
C GLY A 72 6.32 -11.74 8.15
N VAL A 73 6.48 -10.93 7.10
CA VAL A 73 7.64 -10.97 6.19
C VAL A 73 8.92 -10.59 6.92
N PHE A 74 8.88 -9.54 7.74
CA PHE A 74 9.94 -9.20 8.68
C PHE A 74 9.48 -9.43 10.12
N SER A 75 10.41 -9.79 11.02
CA SER A 75 10.15 -9.73 12.45
C SER A 75 9.96 -8.27 12.90
N PHE A 76 9.27 -8.05 14.02
CA PHE A 76 9.12 -6.70 14.58
C PHE A 76 10.48 -6.05 14.88
N ARG A 77 11.43 -6.82 15.40
CA ARG A 77 12.80 -6.38 15.69
C ARG A 77 13.55 -5.97 14.42
N ASP A 78 13.49 -6.79 13.39
CA ASP A 78 14.15 -6.47 12.12
C ASP A 78 13.51 -5.26 11.46
N GLY A 79 12.17 -5.19 11.44
CA GLY A 79 11.45 -4.02 10.96
C GLY A 79 11.90 -2.73 11.63
N LEU A 80 12.02 -2.72 12.97
CA LEU A 80 12.51 -1.56 13.72
C LEU A 80 13.94 -1.18 13.35
N ARG A 81 14.85 -2.14 13.25
CA ARG A 81 16.26 -1.90 12.86
C ARG A 81 16.35 -1.32 11.44
N ILE A 82 15.66 -1.95 10.49
CA ILE A 82 15.63 -1.52 9.09
C ILE A 82 15.11 -0.08 8.99
N VAL A 83 13.95 0.24 9.59
CA VAL A 83 13.39 1.59 9.45
C VAL A 83 14.17 2.65 10.23
N ARG A 84 14.81 2.28 11.34
CA ARG A 84 15.75 3.17 12.03
C ARG A 84 16.94 3.50 11.13
N LYS A 85 17.55 2.49 10.52
CA LYS A 85 18.66 2.66 9.57
C LYS A 85 18.22 3.47 8.36
N ARG A 86 17.06 3.13 7.79
CA ARG A 86 16.46 3.86 6.66
C ARG A 86 16.28 5.34 7.02
N GLY A 87 15.72 5.64 8.20
CA GLY A 87 15.49 7.00 8.67
C GLY A 87 16.79 7.81 8.80
N MET A 88 17.84 7.20 9.37
CA MET A 88 19.18 7.81 9.45
C MET A 88 19.75 8.10 8.07
N LEU A 89 19.79 7.09 7.19
CA LEU A 89 20.32 7.21 5.84
C LEU A 89 19.56 8.27 5.01
N MET A 90 18.25 8.34 5.12
CA MET A 90 17.43 9.32 4.44
C MET A 90 17.65 10.74 4.99
N GLN A 91 17.82 10.88 6.29
CA GLN A 91 18.07 12.17 6.93
C GLN A 91 19.43 12.75 6.52
N ASP A 92 20.43 11.88 6.38
CA ASP A 92 21.82 12.27 6.09
C ASP A 92 22.13 12.30 4.58
N ALA A 93 21.17 11.91 3.72
CA ALA A 93 21.41 11.71 2.30
C ALA A 93 21.78 12.99 1.54
N VAL A 94 21.31 14.13 1.99
CA VAL A 94 21.52 15.42 1.33
C VAL A 94 21.82 16.49 2.38
N SER A 95 22.81 17.33 2.09
CA SER A 95 23.10 18.46 2.98
C SER A 95 21.89 19.36 3.16
N ALA A 96 21.74 19.90 4.37
CA ALA A 96 20.61 20.76 4.71
C ALA A 96 20.46 21.93 3.72
N GLY A 97 19.26 22.12 3.20
CA GLY A 97 18.93 23.19 2.27
C GLY A 97 19.21 22.90 0.79
N LEU A 98 19.78 21.74 0.42
CA LEU A 98 19.99 21.39 -0.99
C LEU A 98 18.79 20.67 -1.61
N GLY A 99 18.00 19.98 -0.80
CA GLY A 99 16.81 19.25 -1.24
C GLY A 99 15.52 19.86 -0.71
N ALA A 100 14.42 19.66 -1.45
CA ALA A 100 13.09 20.07 -1.03
C ALA A 100 12.04 19.07 -1.51
N MET A 101 10.89 19.07 -0.80
CA MET A 101 9.66 18.40 -1.22
C MET A 101 8.49 19.37 -1.13
N ALA A 102 7.55 19.28 -2.07
CA ALA A 102 6.32 20.07 -2.03
C ALA A 102 5.10 19.22 -2.44
N ALA A 103 4.05 19.30 -1.65
CA ALA A 103 2.74 18.77 -2.01
C ALA A 103 2.08 19.74 -3.00
N VAL A 104 1.58 19.17 -4.09
CA VAL A 104 0.93 19.89 -5.19
C VAL A 104 -0.49 19.36 -5.32
N THR A 105 -1.47 20.27 -5.34
CA THR A 105 -2.88 19.92 -5.51
C THR A 105 -3.50 20.61 -6.72
N HIS A 106 -4.48 19.96 -7.35
CA HIS A 106 -5.24 20.47 -8.49
C HIS A 106 -4.40 20.76 -9.75
N VAL A 107 -3.32 19.98 -9.95
CA VAL A 107 -2.54 19.97 -11.18
C VAL A 107 -2.66 18.59 -11.82
N PRO A 108 -3.06 18.47 -13.10
CA PRO A 108 -3.11 17.20 -13.79
C PRO A 108 -1.75 16.50 -13.79
N ARG A 109 -1.75 15.19 -13.57
CA ARG A 109 -0.54 14.35 -13.48
C ARG A 109 0.42 14.59 -14.65
N ASP A 110 -0.08 14.45 -15.88
CA ASP A 110 0.74 14.54 -17.09
C ASP A 110 1.39 15.91 -17.23
N GLN A 111 0.66 16.96 -16.84
CA GLN A 111 1.16 18.34 -16.87
C GLN A 111 2.26 18.55 -15.81
N LEU A 112 2.06 18.01 -14.60
CA LEU A 112 3.07 18.10 -13.55
C LEU A 112 4.33 17.30 -13.91
N GLU A 113 4.19 16.10 -14.48
CA GLU A 113 5.31 15.32 -15.01
C GLU A 113 6.08 16.08 -16.10
N GLN A 114 5.36 16.73 -17.02
CA GLN A 114 5.97 17.55 -18.05
C GLN A 114 6.77 18.72 -17.45
N TRP A 115 6.20 19.42 -16.46
CA TRP A 115 6.87 20.54 -15.83
C TRP A 115 8.10 20.12 -15.04
N CYS A 116 8.04 19.00 -14.33
CA CYS A 116 9.21 18.42 -13.68
C CYS A 116 10.32 18.11 -14.69
N ARG A 117 9.98 17.46 -15.81
CA ARG A 117 10.98 17.16 -16.86
C ARG A 117 11.61 18.41 -17.49
N LEU A 118 10.80 19.44 -17.75
CA LEU A 118 11.28 20.68 -18.37
C LEU A 118 12.11 21.55 -17.41
N SER A 119 11.87 21.45 -16.12
CA SER A 119 12.58 22.21 -15.09
C SER A 119 13.84 21.49 -14.57
N ALA A 120 14.00 20.20 -14.89
CA ALA A 120 15.19 19.45 -14.52
C ALA A 120 16.37 19.80 -15.45
N THR A 121 17.57 19.93 -14.85
CA THR A 121 18.84 20.12 -15.54
C THR A 121 19.82 18.99 -15.14
N GLU A 122 21.01 18.97 -15.72
CA GLU A 122 22.04 17.98 -15.34
C GLU A 122 22.45 18.15 -13.86
N THR A 123 22.42 19.36 -13.32
CA THR A 123 22.84 19.69 -11.96
C THR A 123 21.71 19.90 -10.97
N ALA A 124 20.48 20.13 -11.45
CA ALA A 124 19.32 20.39 -10.60
C ALA A 124 18.11 19.58 -11.07
N GLN A 125 17.82 18.51 -10.36
CA GLN A 125 16.75 17.55 -10.70
C GLN A 125 15.51 17.79 -9.84
N VAL A 126 14.33 17.57 -10.44
CA VAL A 126 13.03 17.49 -9.76
C VAL A 126 12.19 16.41 -10.41
N VAL A 127 11.53 15.60 -9.58
CA VAL A 127 10.69 14.49 -9.99
C VAL A 127 9.40 14.47 -9.19
N ILE A 128 8.41 13.70 -9.64
CA ILE A 128 7.28 13.36 -8.78
C ILE A 128 7.73 12.25 -7.83
N ALA A 129 7.66 12.51 -6.54
CA ALA A 129 8.01 11.60 -5.46
C ALA A 129 6.84 10.73 -5.00
N CYS A 130 5.60 11.26 -5.06
CA CYS A 130 4.40 10.50 -4.71
C CYS A 130 3.25 10.87 -5.65
N TYR A 131 2.58 9.84 -6.17
CA TYR A 131 1.27 9.94 -6.80
C TYR A 131 0.22 9.56 -5.75
N ASN A 132 -0.28 10.56 -4.99
CA ASN A 132 -1.14 10.29 -3.83
C ASN A 132 -2.60 10.06 -4.20
N SER A 133 -3.17 10.91 -5.03
CA SER A 133 -4.56 10.81 -5.51
C SER A 133 -4.67 11.46 -6.89
N LEU A 134 -5.88 11.50 -7.46
CA LEU A 134 -6.14 12.21 -8.71
C LEU A 134 -5.79 13.70 -8.62
N ASN A 135 -5.93 14.28 -7.42
CA ASN A 135 -5.78 15.71 -7.18
C ASN A 135 -4.58 16.09 -6.32
N GLN A 136 -3.77 15.12 -5.87
CA GLN A 136 -2.63 15.39 -5.00
C GLN A 136 -1.41 14.57 -5.40
N HIS A 137 -0.30 15.28 -5.62
CA HIS A 137 1.02 14.70 -5.89
C HIS A 137 2.06 15.36 -5.00
N VAL A 138 3.23 14.73 -4.87
CA VAL A 138 4.38 15.34 -4.19
C VAL A 138 5.54 15.37 -5.17
N ILE A 139 6.17 16.54 -5.31
CA ILE A 139 7.42 16.70 -6.06
C ILE A 139 8.60 16.76 -5.09
N ALA A 140 9.74 16.21 -5.51
CA ALA A 140 10.98 16.21 -4.74
C ALA A 140 12.19 16.39 -5.64
N GLY A 141 13.23 16.99 -5.11
CA GLY A 141 14.46 17.23 -5.86
C GLY A 141 15.34 18.28 -5.23
N HIS A 142 16.20 18.88 -6.01
CA HIS A 142 16.96 20.05 -5.60
C HIS A 142 16.02 21.21 -5.30
N GLN A 143 16.29 21.95 -4.24
CA GLN A 143 15.43 23.05 -3.79
C GLN A 143 15.16 24.07 -4.91
N GLU A 144 16.18 24.40 -5.69
CA GLU A 144 16.07 25.31 -6.83
C GLU A 144 15.07 24.79 -7.88
N ALA A 145 15.20 23.54 -8.32
CA ALA A 145 14.33 22.95 -9.34
C ALA A 145 12.88 22.78 -8.84
N VAL A 146 12.69 22.40 -7.58
CA VAL A 146 11.36 22.36 -6.94
C VAL A 146 10.75 23.76 -6.91
N GLY A 147 11.56 24.82 -6.62
CA GLY A 147 11.12 26.20 -6.64
C GLY A 147 10.64 26.66 -8.02
N VAL A 148 11.38 26.33 -9.08
CA VAL A 148 10.99 26.65 -10.47
C VAL A 148 9.64 26.01 -10.83
N VAL A 149 9.43 24.74 -10.47
CA VAL A 149 8.14 24.06 -10.71
C VAL A 149 7.02 24.70 -9.90
N ALA A 150 7.27 25.03 -8.62
CA ALA A 150 6.29 25.69 -7.75
C ALA A 150 5.84 27.04 -8.32
N GLU A 151 6.77 27.90 -8.76
CA GLU A 151 6.47 29.18 -9.41
C GLU A 151 5.70 28.99 -10.73
N LEU A 152 6.08 28.00 -11.53
CA LEU A 152 5.40 27.69 -12.77
C LEU A 152 3.94 27.28 -12.52
N ILE A 153 3.69 26.45 -11.50
CA ILE A 153 2.34 26.06 -11.08
C ILE A 153 1.51 27.28 -10.70
N GLN A 154 2.01 28.12 -9.80
CA GLN A 154 1.29 29.31 -9.33
C GLN A 154 0.95 30.27 -10.46
N ARG A 155 1.86 30.42 -11.42
CA ARG A 155 1.65 31.28 -12.59
C ARG A 155 0.65 30.73 -13.59
N LYS A 156 0.63 29.40 -13.81
CA LYS A 156 -0.19 28.75 -14.84
C LYS A 156 -1.55 28.29 -14.33
N ILE A 157 -1.64 27.90 -13.07
CA ILE A 157 -2.86 27.39 -12.41
C ILE A 157 -2.97 28.09 -11.03
N PRO A 158 -3.44 29.34 -10.97
CA PRO A 158 -3.49 30.10 -9.71
C PRO A 158 -4.30 29.44 -8.58
N GLN A 159 -5.25 28.56 -8.92
CA GLN A 159 -6.06 27.79 -7.96
C GLN A 159 -5.36 26.52 -7.45
N ALA A 160 -4.23 26.13 -8.03
CA ALA A 160 -3.46 24.98 -7.56
C ALA A 160 -2.77 25.31 -6.23
N GLY A 161 -2.78 24.34 -5.32
CA GLY A 161 -2.05 24.45 -4.06
C GLY A 161 -0.62 23.94 -4.21
N VAL A 162 0.34 24.69 -3.66
CA VAL A 162 1.72 24.23 -3.49
C VAL A 162 2.11 24.47 -2.03
N LYS A 163 2.43 23.37 -1.32
CA LYS A 163 2.84 23.44 0.09
C LYS A 163 4.16 22.71 0.28
N TYR A 164 5.21 23.43 0.63
CA TYR A 164 6.48 22.81 1.02
C TYR A 164 6.31 21.92 2.25
N LEU A 165 6.91 20.75 2.20
CA LEU A 165 6.90 19.81 3.30
C LEU A 165 8.08 20.09 4.24
N ASN A 166 7.83 19.97 5.53
CA ASN A 166 8.89 20.11 6.53
C ASN A 166 9.62 18.75 6.70
N VAL A 167 10.46 18.42 5.74
CA VAL A 167 11.26 17.19 5.70
C VAL A 167 12.73 17.52 5.46
N SER A 168 13.62 16.64 5.91
CA SER A 168 15.07 16.85 5.88
C SER A 168 15.71 16.64 4.51
N ALA A 169 15.05 15.89 3.60
CA ALA A 169 15.64 15.50 2.32
C ALA A 169 14.57 15.25 1.25
N PRO A 170 14.94 15.22 -0.04
CA PRO A 170 14.04 14.98 -1.18
C PRO A 170 13.78 13.48 -1.37
N PHE A 171 12.97 12.89 -0.47
CA PHE A 171 12.66 11.46 -0.48
C PHE A 171 12.04 11.02 -1.81
N HIS A 172 12.22 9.75 -2.14
CA HIS A 172 11.68 9.13 -3.36
C HIS A 172 12.14 9.83 -4.65
N SER A 173 13.38 10.32 -4.65
CA SER A 173 14.03 10.95 -5.80
C SER A 173 15.40 10.33 -6.06
N PRO A 174 16.01 10.53 -7.25
CA PRO A 174 17.35 10.05 -7.54
C PRO A 174 18.43 10.52 -6.55
N LEU A 175 18.19 11.63 -5.84
CA LEU A 175 19.09 12.15 -4.80
C LEU A 175 19.24 11.21 -3.59
N MET A 176 18.36 10.22 -3.45
CA MET A 176 18.43 9.19 -2.41
C MET A 176 19.33 8.00 -2.79
N GLN A 177 19.98 8.00 -3.95
CA GLN A 177 20.73 6.84 -4.47
C GLN A 177 21.76 6.32 -3.48
N ALA A 178 22.61 7.18 -2.94
CA ALA A 178 23.65 6.78 -1.99
C ALA A 178 23.07 6.20 -0.68
N ALA A 179 21.90 6.67 -0.25
CA ALA A 179 21.19 6.12 0.90
C ALA A 179 20.58 4.75 0.57
N ALA A 180 20.03 4.59 -0.64
CA ALA A 180 19.49 3.33 -1.12
C ALA A 180 20.57 2.23 -1.20
N ASP A 181 21.76 2.54 -1.71
CA ASP A 181 22.87 1.60 -1.82
C ASP A 181 23.30 1.08 -0.44
N LYS A 182 23.37 1.97 0.56
CA LYS A 182 23.69 1.59 1.95
C LYS A 182 22.59 0.77 2.61
N LEU A 183 21.31 1.10 2.33
CA LEU A 183 20.17 0.34 2.86
C LEU A 183 20.09 -1.06 2.24
N ALA A 184 20.44 -1.22 0.96
CA ALA A 184 20.44 -2.51 0.28
C ALA A 184 21.42 -3.50 0.94
N ALA A 185 22.59 -3.04 1.36
CA ALA A 185 23.55 -3.86 2.10
C ALA A 185 22.97 -4.33 3.45
N ASP A 186 22.31 -3.43 4.18
CA ASP A 186 21.67 -3.72 5.47
C ASP A 186 20.50 -4.71 5.31
N LEU A 187 19.65 -4.52 4.28
CA LEU A 187 18.53 -5.43 4.00
C LEU A 187 18.95 -6.89 3.79
N GLY A 188 20.14 -7.11 3.24
CA GLY A 188 20.71 -8.45 3.03
C GLY A 188 21.06 -9.19 4.32
N GLU A 189 21.14 -8.51 5.46
CA GLU A 189 21.45 -9.09 6.77
C GLU A 189 20.19 -9.57 7.52
N HIS A 190 19.00 -9.27 7.02
CA HIS A 190 17.72 -9.58 7.67
C HIS A 190 17.04 -10.79 7.03
N GLU A 191 16.39 -11.59 7.86
CA GLU A 191 15.61 -12.74 7.39
C GLU A 191 14.30 -12.27 6.74
N ILE A 192 14.09 -12.67 5.49
CA ILE A 192 12.84 -12.49 4.76
C ILE A 192 12.05 -13.80 4.82
N ARG A 193 10.83 -13.74 5.36
CA ARG A 193 9.94 -14.89 5.52
C ARG A 193 8.77 -14.80 4.57
N GLU A 194 8.09 -15.92 4.37
CA GLU A 194 6.79 -15.92 3.72
C GLU A 194 5.74 -15.28 4.63
N GLY A 195 5.10 -14.22 4.13
CA GLY A 195 4.07 -13.51 4.87
C GLY A 195 2.73 -14.23 4.83
N HIS A 196 1.91 -14.05 5.86
CA HIS A 196 0.56 -14.64 5.91
C HIS A 196 -0.49 -13.86 5.11
N CYS A 197 -0.14 -12.70 4.57
CA CYS A 197 -0.97 -11.97 3.61
C CYS A 197 -0.09 -11.20 2.61
N LEU A 198 -0.70 -10.79 1.50
CA LEU A 198 0.00 -10.10 0.43
C LEU A 198 0.19 -8.61 0.75
N VAL A 199 1.38 -8.11 0.49
CA VAL A 199 1.73 -6.69 0.64
C VAL A 199 1.94 -6.06 -0.74
N ILE A 200 1.39 -4.87 -0.94
CA ILE A 200 1.49 -4.11 -2.19
C ILE A 200 2.75 -3.25 -2.19
N SER A 201 3.58 -3.40 -3.22
CA SER A 201 4.78 -2.58 -3.39
C SER A 201 4.44 -1.16 -3.84
N ASN A 202 5.07 -0.16 -3.23
CA ASN A 202 4.95 1.23 -3.66
C ASN A 202 5.54 1.49 -5.04
N VAL A 203 6.50 0.68 -5.49
CA VAL A 203 7.17 0.84 -6.78
C VAL A 203 6.35 0.28 -7.94
N THR A 204 5.72 -0.88 -7.75
CA THR A 204 4.99 -1.57 -8.81
C THR A 204 3.48 -1.41 -8.70
N ALA A 205 2.95 -1.01 -7.53
CA ALA A 205 1.54 -1.04 -7.18
C ALA A 205 0.93 -2.44 -7.37
N ARG A 206 1.72 -3.50 -7.09
CA ARG A 206 1.35 -4.91 -7.18
C ARG A 206 1.88 -5.66 -5.96
N PRO A 207 1.29 -6.82 -5.62
CA PRO A 207 1.84 -7.67 -4.57
C PRO A 207 3.29 -8.03 -4.82
N TYR A 208 4.05 -8.13 -3.73
CA TYR A 208 5.42 -8.60 -3.77
C TYR A 208 5.54 -10.08 -4.15
N GLY A 209 6.54 -10.39 -5.02
CA GLY A 209 7.16 -11.70 -5.02
C GLY A 209 8.33 -11.70 -4.03
N LEU A 210 8.51 -12.79 -3.27
CA LEU A 210 9.59 -12.88 -2.27
C LEU A 210 10.99 -12.60 -2.86
N GLN A 211 11.25 -13.06 -4.07
CA GLN A 211 12.53 -12.88 -4.76
C GLN A 211 12.81 -11.41 -5.16
N GLU A 212 11.76 -10.61 -5.32
CA GLU A 212 11.87 -9.22 -5.76
C GLU A 212 11.87 -8.22 -4.59
N LEU A 213 11.52 -8.68 -3.39
CA LEU A 213 11.25 -7.83 -2.24
C LEU A 213 12.43 -6.89 -1.92
N ALA A 214 13.63 -7.41 -1.73
CA ALA A 214 14.81 -6.59 -1.42
C ALA A 214 15.11 -5.57 -2.54
N SER A 215 15.00 -5.99 -3.81
CA SER A 215 15.18 -5.10 -4.96
C SER A 215 14.12 -3.99 -5.02
N LEU A 216 12.87 -4.30 -4.70
CA LEU A 216 11.79 -3.32 -4.71
C LEU A 216 11.89 -2.34 -3.53
N LEU A 217 12.31 -2.80 -2.34
CA LEU A 217 12.57 -1.91 -1.20
C LEU A 217 13.78 -0.98 -1.45
N TYR A 218 14.83 -1.48 -2.12
CA TYR A 218 15.92 -0.65 -2.60
C TYR A 218 15.41 0.44 -3.56
N ARG A 219 14.63 0.05 -4.56
CA ARG A 219 14.05 0.99 -5.53
C ARG A 219 13.07 1.97 -4.91
N GLN A 220 12.36 1.59 -3.86
CA GLN A 220 11.42 2.46 -3.15
C GLN A 220 12.08 3.76 -2.67
N MET A 221 13.36 3.72 -2.32
CA MET A 221 14.11 4.89 -1.86
C MET A 221 14.23 5.99 -2.92
N THR A 222 14.35 5.60 -4.18
CA THR A 222 14.68 6.48 -5.32
C THR A 222 13.54 6.65 -6.31
N HIS A 223 12.46 5.85 -6.18
CA HIS A 223 11.33 5.85 -7.10
C HIS A 223 10.06 6.40 -6.43
N PRO A 224 9.11 6.89 -7.22
CA PRO A 224 7.87 7.44 -6.69
C PRO A 224 7.03 6.40 -5.95
N VAL A 225 6.38 6.83 -4.88
CA VAL A 225 5.29 6.09 -4.25
C VAL A 225 4.06 6.14 -5.15
N ARG A 226 3.68 5.01 -5.71
CA ARG A 226 2.55 4.88 -6.64
C ARG A 226 1.25 4.61 -5.88
N TRP A 227 0.89 5.49 -4.94
CA TRP A 227 -0.26 5.27 -4.07
C TRP A 227 -1.59 5.29 -4.82
N LEU A 228 -1.76 6.21 -5.77
CA LEU A 228 -2.94 6.25 -6.64
C LEU A 228 -3.13 4.92 -7.40
N ASP A 229 -2.03 4.38 -7.97
CA ASP A 229 -2.08 3.11 -8.69
C ASP A 229 -2.33 1.93 -7.72
N THR A 230 -1.86 2.03 -6.46
CA THR A 230 -2.18 1.06 -5.39
C THR A 230 -3.67 1.08 -5.08
N MET A 231 -4.27 2.26 -4.89
CA MET A 231 -5.71 2.39 -4.66
C MET A 231 -6.52 1.88 -5.85
N GLU A 232 -6.08 2.16 -7.08
CA GLU A 232 -6.70 1.63 -8.30
C GLU A 232 -6.62 0.10 -8.35
N PHE A 233 -5.48 -0.48 -8.00
CA PHE A 233 -5.33 -1.93 -7.90
C PHE A 233 -6.32 -2.51 -6.89
N LEU A 234 -6.41 -1.96 -5.68
CA LEU A 234 -7.35 -2.39 -4.65
C LEU A 234 -8.81 -2.30 -5.14
N PHE A 235 -9.17 -1.20 -5.78
CA PHE A 235 -10.50 -1.00 -6.36
C PHE A 235 -10.82 -2.05 -7.42
N ARG A 236 -9.89 -2.32 -8.34
CA ARG A 236 -10.04 -3.35 -9.40
C ARG A 236 -10.11 -4.77 -8.83
N GLN A 237 -9.44 -5.01 -7.69
CA GLN A 237 -9.56 -6.27 -6.96
C GLN A 237 -10.90 -6.41 -6.21
N GLY A 238 -11.82 -5.45 -6.34
CA GLY A 238 -13.13 -5.49 -5.70
C GLY A 238 -13.07 -5.29 -4.18
N VAL A 239 -12.00 -4.67 -3.67
CA VAL A 239 -11.91 -4.28 -2.27
C VAL A 239 -13.07 -3.35 -1.94
N SER A 240 -13.85 -3.69 -0.94
CA SER A 240 -15.01 -2.91 -0.52
C SER A 240 -14.79 -2.16 0.79
N ARG A 241 -13.79 -2.56 1.56
CA ARG A 241 -13.47 -1.96 2.86
C ARG A 241 -11.98 -1.84 3.06
N THR A 242 -11.55 -0.74 3.67
CA THR A 242 -10.17 -0.55 4.13
C THR A 242 -10.17 -0.08 5.58
N VAL A 243 -9.16 -0.52 6.34
CA VAL A 243 -8.93 -0.07 7.71
C VAL A 243 -7.54 0.54 7.76
N GLU A 244 -7.44 1.84 8.04
CA GLU A 244 -6.16 2.49 8.29
C GLU A 244 -5.71 2.23 9.71
N VAL A 245 -4.49 1.71 9.87
CA VAL A 245 -3.83 1.48 11.15
C VAL A 245 -2.64 2.40 11.28
N GLY A 246 -2.48 2.98 12.44
CA GLY A 246 -1.42 3.94 12.70
C GLY A 246 -1.95 5.35 12.98
N PRO A 247 -1.08 6.31 13.27
CA PRO A 247 -1.51 7.64 13.71
C PRO A 247 -2.10 8.45 12.56
N ARG A 248 -3.21 9.17 12.83
CA ARG A 248 -3.96 10.00 11.88
C ARG A 248 -4.65 9.17 10.77
N GLN A 249 -5.40 9.85 9.87
CA GLN A 249 -6.26 9.24 8.86
C GLN A 249 -5.94 9.76 7.44
N VAL A 250 -4.66 9.76 7.07
CA VAL A 250 -4.21 10.32 5.79
C VAL A 250 -4.60 9.43 4.61
N LEU A 251 -4.42 8.12 4.76
CA LEU A 251 -4.72 7.17 3.68
C LEU A 251 -6.22 6.99 3.50
N THR A 252 -6.97 7.05 4.60
CA THR A 252 -8.43 7.11 4.61
C THR A 252 -8.95 8.30 3.80
N GLN A 253 -8.38 9.49 4.00
CA GLN A 253 -8.75 10.67 3.22
C GLN A 253 -8.42 10.51 1.74
N LEU A 254 -7.22 10.05 1.39
CA LEU A 254 -6.82 9.81 0.01
C LEU A 254 -7.72 8.78 -0.69
N MET A 255 -8.12 7.73 0.02
CA MET A 255 -9.04 6.72 -0.50
C MET A 255 -10.43 7.30 -0.73
N ASN A 256 -10.99 8.03 0.23
CA ASN A 256 -12.31 8.67 0.13
C ASN A 256 -12.37 9.70 -1.02
N ASP A 257 -11.30 10.48 -1.20
CA ASP A 257 -11.18 11.48 -2.27
C ASP A 257 -11.11 10.83 -3.67
N THR A 258 -10.65 9.57 -3.75
CA THR A 258 -10.42 8.88 -5.02
C THR A 258 -11.51 7.85 -5.33
N TYR A 259 -11.92 7.04 -4.34
CA TYR A 259 -12.85 5.91 -4.49
C TYR A 259 -13.91 5.90 -3.37
N SER A 260 -14.89 6.78 -3.45
CA SER A 260 -16.00 6.92 -2.47
C SER A 260 -16.85 5.65 -2.30
N SER A 261 -16.73 4.67 -3.20
CA SER A 261 -17.43 3.37 -3.09
C SER A 261 -16.73 2.37 -2.17
N ILE A 262 -15.49 2.64 -1.75
CA ILE A 262 -14.77 1.85 -0.75
C ILE A 262 -15.07 2.44 0.63
N GLN A 263 -15.60 1.63 1.52
CA GLN A 263 -15.80 2.04 2.92
C GLN A 263 -14.45 2.06 3.63
N THR A 264 -14.09 3.21 4.19
CA THR A 264 -12.82 3.39 4.88
C THR A 264 -13.05 3.59 6.37
N TYR A 265 -12.23 2.95 7.17
CA TYR A 265 -12.28 3.01 8.63
C TYR A 265 -10.90 3.35 9.17
N HIS A 266 -10.87 3.94 10.35
CA HIS A 266 -9.67 4.32 11.05
C HIS A 266 -9.65 3.66 12.44
N PHE A 267 -8.61 2.89 12.72
CA PHE A 267 -8.60 2.02 13.91
C PHE A 267 -8.59 2.77 15.24
N ASP A 268 -8.08 3.99 15.32
CA ASP A 268 -8.04 4.78 16.54
C ASP A 268 -9.32 5.59 16.83
N ASN A 269 -10.35 5.46 15.96
CA ASN A 269 -11.65 6.08 16.19
C ASN A 269 -12.59 5.10 16.93
N PRO A 270 -12.97 5.37 18.21
CA PRO A 270 -13.81 4.45 18.98
C PRO A 270 -15.16 4.11 18.33
N GLN A 271 -15.78 5.08 17.66
CA GLN A 271 -17.09 4.85 16.99
C GLN A 271 -16.93 3.95 15.76
N GLU A 272 -15.86 4.11 15.02
CA GLU A 272 -15.54 3.26 13.87
C GLU A 272 -15.13 1.86 14.33
N LEU A 273 -14.46 1.75 15.48
CA LEU A 273 -14.09 0.48 16.08
C LEU A 273 -15.33 -0.34 16.48
N GLU A 274 -16.34 0.27 17.10
CA GLU A 274 -17.63 -0.39 17.40
C GLU A 274 -18.31 -0.90 16.12
N HIS A 275 -18.26 -0.11 15.06
CA HIS A 275 -18.80 -0.52 13.76
C HIS A 275 -18.00 -1.69 13.16
N LEU A 276 -16.67 -1.64 13.23
CA LEU A 276 -15.80 -2.75 12.84
C LEU A 276 -16.12 -4.02 13.65
N HIS A 277 -16.31 -3.91 14.97
CA HIS A 277 -16.75 -5.04 15.78
C HIS A 277 -18.04 -5.67 15.25
N SER A 278 -19.04 -4.86 14.88
CA SER A 278 -20.30 -5.38 14.33
C SER A 278 -20.10 -6.10 12.99
N ILE A 279 -19.20 -5.60 12.14
CA ILE A 279 -18.87 -6.19 10.84
C ILE A 279 -18.15 -7.54 11.03
N PHE A 280 -17.17 -7.58 11.92
CA PHE A 280 -16.36 -8.79 12.14
C PHE A 280 -17.10 -9.83 12.99
N ALA A 281 -17.92 -9.42 13.97
CA ALA A 281 -18.73 -10.33 14.77
C ALA A 281 -19.83 -11.04 13.95
N SER A 282 -20.35 -10.37 12.91
CA SER A 282 -21.34 -10.95 12.00
C SER A 282 -20.74 -11.86 10.92
N GLY A 283 -19.43 -11.89 10.78
CA GLY A 283 -18.72 -12.33 9.58
C GLY A 283 -17.95 -13.65 9.65
N HIS A 284 -18.29 -14.59 10.53
CA HIS A 284 -17.83 -15.97 10.35
C HIS A 284 -18.63 -16.65 9.23
N TYR A 285 -18.28 -16.35 7.97
CA TYR A 285 -18.80 -17.14 6.86
C TYR A 285 -18.28 -18.57 6.99
N SER A 286 -19.21 -19.53 7.04
CA SER A 286 -18.84 -20.94 6.94
C SER A 286 -18.10 -21.16 5.60
N ARG A 287 -17.23 -22.16 5.52
CA ARG A 287 -16.57 -22.55 4.27
C ARG A 287 -17.58 -22.78 3.14
N GLU A 288 -18.76 -23.32 3.48
CA GLU A 288 -19.85 -23.49 2.51
C GLU A 288 -20.39 -22.14 2.02
N THR A 289 -20.58 -21.15 2.88
CA THR A 289 -21.02 -19.80 2.46
C THR A 289 -19.99 -19.16 1.54
N ILE A 290 -18.69 -19.31 1.84
CA ILE A 290 -17.60 -18.85 0.98
C ILE A 290 -17.66 -19.55 -0.38
N ALA A 291 -17.77 -20.88 -0.39
CA ALA A 291 -17.84 -21.69 -1.60
C ALA A 291 -19.04 -21.31 -2.48
N VAL A 292 -20.21 -21.07 -1.85
CA VAL A 292 -21.44 -20.60 -2.54
C VAL A 292 -21.21 -19.24 -3.20
N SER A 293 -20.66 -18.25 -2.47
CA SER A 293 -20.41 -16.93 -3.04
C SER A 293 -19.43 -16.96 -4.21
N ILE A 294 -18.37 -17.79 -4.13
CA ILE A 294 -17.42 -17.99 -5.24
C ILE A 294 -18.15 -18.65 -6.42
N HIS A 295 -18.99 -19.62 -6.16
CA HIS A 295 -19.78 -20.28 -7.20
C HIS A 295 -20.71 -19.29 -7.92
N GLU A 296 -21.38 -18.40 -7.19
CA GLU A 296 -22.22 -17.35 -7.78
C GLU A 296 -21.41 -16.37 -8.67
N ALA A 297 -20.20 -15.97 -8.23
CA ALA A 297 -19.32 -15.14 -9.04
C ALA A 297 -18.86 -15.87 -10.30
N LEU A 298 -18.51 -17.15 -10.17
CA LEU A 298 -18.11 -18.01 -11.28
C LEU A 298 -19.25 -18.19 -12.29
N MET A 299 -20.47 -18.44 -11.83
CA MET A 299 -21.65 -18.55 -12.68
C MET A 299 -21.93 -17.24 -13.42
N ALA A 300 -21.84 -16.10 -12.74
CA ALA A 300 -22.01 -14.79 -13.36
C ALA A 300 -20.95 -14.55 -14.46
N ALA A 301 -19.71 -14.96 -14.23
CA ALA A 301 -18.64 -14.89 -15.22
C ALA A 301 -18.87 -15.85 -16.40
N ALA A 302 -19.36 -17.06 -16.12
CA ALA A 302 -19.63 -18.07 -17.16
C ALA A 302 -20.74 -17.65 -18.13
N ILE A 303 -21.84 -17.07 -17.61
CA ILE A 303 -22.98 -16.61 -18.43
C ILE A 303 -22.76 -15.25 -19.08
N ALA A 304 -21.79 -14.47 -18.62
CA ALA A 304 -21.44 -13.19 -19.24
C ALA A 304 -21.09 -13.37 -20.73
N ARG A 305 -21.59 -12.47 -21.58
CA ARG A 305 -21.38 -12.55 -23.03
C ARG A 305 -19.89 -12.57 -23.37
N ASN A 306 -19.46 -13.61 -24.06
CA ASN A 306 -18.13 -13.65 -24.64
C ASN A 306 -18.07 -12.73 -25.88
N ARG A 307 -17.13 -11.81 -25.91
CA ARG A 307 -16.85 -10.92 -27.06
C ARG A 307 -15.55 -11.29 -27.77
N ASN A 308 -14.84 -12.30 -27.24
CA ASN A 308 -13.61 -12.81 -27.83
C ASN A 308 -13.94 -13.95 -28.81
N GLU A 309 -13.52 -13.83 -30.05
CA GLU A 309 -13.76 -14.82 -31.12
C GLU A 309 -12.60 -15.82 -31.27
N ASP A 310 -11.45 -15.58 -30.61
CA ASP A 310 -10.30 -16.50 -30.65
C ASP A 310 -10.54 -17.72 -29.74
N MET A 311 -10.73 -18.88 -30.36
CA MET A 311 -10.99 -20.13 -29.64
C MET A 311 -9.80 -20.63 -28.83
N THR A 312 -8.57 -20.32 -29.22
CA THR A 312 -7.37 -20.72 -28.48
C THR A 312 -7.24 -19.86 -27.21
N GLU A 313 -7.43 -18.56 -27.35
CA GLU A 313 -7.44 -17.60 -26.24
C GLU A 313 -8.63 -17.89 -25.30
N TYR A 314 -9.79 -18.25 -25.84
CA TYR A 314 -10.95 -18.65 -25.05
C TYR A 314 -10.69 -19.91 -24.20
N ASN A 315 -10.07 -20.95 -24.77
CA ASN A 315 -9.75 -22.15 -24.03
C ASN A 315 -8.77 -21.86 -22.89
N ASN A 316 -7.69 -21.12 -23.16
CA ASN A 316 -6.65 -20.82 -22.19
C ASN A 316 -7.10 -19.78 -21.14
N GLY A 317 -7.85 -18.76 -21.56
CA GLY A 317 -8.24 -17.65 -20.71
C GLY A 317 -9.62 -17.82 -20.04
N VAL A 318 -10.46 -18.77 -20.50
CA VAL A 318 -11.80 -18.98 -19.94
C VAL A 318 -11.97 -20.39 -19.39
N ILE A 319 -11.79 -21.42 -20.23
CA ILE A 319 -12.13 -22.79 -19.83
C ILE A 319 -11.20 -23.30 -18.73
N LEU A 320 -9.88 -23.21 -18.92
CA LEU A 320 -8.91 -23.69 -17.94
C LEU A 320 -9.00 -22.95 -16.59
N PRO A 321 -9.06 -21.59 -16.54
CA PRO A 321 -9.24 -20.90 -15.26
C PRO A 321 -10.55 -21.25 -14.55
N ILE A 322 -11.66 -21.45 -15.27
CA ILE A 322 -12.93 -21.89 -14.68
C ILE A 322 -12.79 -23.26 -14.03
N GLN A 323 -12.09 -24.21 -14.66
CA GLN A 323 -11.83 -25.53 -14.09
C GLN A 323 -10.99 -25.42 -12.80
N GLN A 324 -9.93 -24.62 -12.82
CA GLN A 324 -9.10 -24.39 -11.63
C GLN A 324 -9.89 -23.73 -10.48
N ILE A 325 -10.78 -22.78 -10.76
CA ILE A 325 -11.64 -22.20 -9.72
C ILE A 325 -12.56 -23.26 -9.11
N ARG A 326 -13.13 -24.17 -9.91
CA ARG A 326 -13.97 -25.25 -9.41
C ARG A 326 -13.21 -26.21 -8.49
N GLU A 327 -11.98 -26.56 -8.84
CA GLU A 327 -11.10 -27.37 -8.00
C GLU A 327 -10.81 -26.69 -6.67
N LEU A 328 -10.53 -25.39 -6.68
CA LEU A 328 -10.29 -24.59 -5.47
C LEU A 328 -11.55 -24.50 -4.60
N ILE A 329 -12.75 -24.41 -5.18
CA ILE A 329 -14.01 -24.45 -4.43
C ILE A 329 -14.16 -25.78 -3.67
N GLU A 330 -13.83 -26.91 -4.31
CA GLU A 330 -13.88 -28.21 -3.63
C GLU A 330 -12.81 -28.34 -2.54
N GLN A 331 -11.61 -27.80 -2.75
CA GLN A 331 -10.59 -27.72 -1.70
C GLN A 331 -11.06 -26.89 -0.50
N ILE A 332 -11.72 -25.76 -0.73
CA ILE A 332 -12.30 -24.92 0.34
C ILE A 332 -13.31 -25.73 1.18
N ARG A 333 -14.09 -26.60 0.56
CA ARG A 333 -15.08 -27.43 1.27
C ARG A 333 -14.46 -28.55 2.09
N GLN A 334 -13.40 -29.18 1.58
CA GLN A 334 -12.88 -30.44 2.10
C GLN A 334 -11.65 -30.27 3.02
N ASP A 335 -10.71 -29.40 2.69
CA ASP A 335 -9.45 -29.24 3.41
C ASP A 335 -9.54 -28.19 4.51
N ARG A 336 -9.59 -28.64 5.76
CA ARG A 336 -9.65 -27.76 6.94
C ARG A 336 -8.38 -26.94 7.18
N ASN A 337 -7.25 -27.37 6.64
CA ASN A 337 -5.94 -26.70 6.81
C ASN A 337 -5.60 -25.80 5.64
N LEU A 338 -6.51 -25.64 4.66
CA LEU A 338 -6.30 -24.80 3.49
C LEU A 338 -6.06 -23.33 3.91
N ASP A 339 -5.01 -22.74 3.38
CA ASP A 339 -4.81 -21.29 3.46
C ASP A 339 -5.88 -20.57 2.64
N MET A 340 -6.91 -20.10 3.34
CA MET A 340 -8.05 -19.43 2.73
C MET A 340 -7.67 -18.12 2.04
N THR A 341 -6.68 -17.41 2.58
CA THR A 341 -6.28 -16.09 2.06
C THR A 341 -5.63 -16.22 0.69
N SER A 342 -4.62 -17.07 0.59
CA SER A 342 -3.93 -17.35 -0.67
C SER A 342 -4.89 -17.99 -1.70
N THR A 343 -5.77 -18.89 -1.26
CA THR A 343 -6.75 -19.55 -2.12
C THR A 343 -7.76 -18.56 -2.70
N LEU A 344 -8.30 -17.64 -1.89
CA LEU A 344 -9.25 -16.63 -2.35
C LEU A 344 -8.60 -15.64 -3.31
N TYR A 345 -7.34 -15.28 -3.07
CA TYR A 345 -6.58 -14.44 -3.99
C TYR A 345 -6.40 -15.12 -5.35
N ARG A 346 -5.97 -16.39 -5.34
CA ARG A 346 -5.81 -17.19 -6.57
C ARG A 346 -7.12 -17.32 -7.35
N ILE A 347 -8.24 -17.53 -6.67
CA ILE A 347 -9.58 -17.57 -7.30
C ILE A 347 -9.90 -16.24 -7.97
N ARG A 348 -9.60 -15.12 -7.30
CA ARG A 348 -9.83 -13.79 -7.84
C ARG A 348 -8.99 -13.51 -9.08
N ASP A 349 -7.70 -13.87 -9.07
CA ASP A 349 -6.83 -13.74 -10.23
C ASP A 349 -7.33 -14.57 -11.42
N LEU A 350 -7.69 -15.82 -11.18
CA LEU A 350 -8.26 -16.69 -12.21
C LEU A 350 -9.58 -16.12 -12.76
N LEU A 351 -10.44 -15.58 -11.89
CA LEU A 351 -11.68 -14.94 -12.31
C LEU A 351 -11.38 -13.68 -13.16
N GLN A 352 -10.39 -12.88 -12.79
CA GLN A 352 -9.97 -11.71 -13.55
C GLN A 352 -9.45 -12.11 -14.96
N ILE A 353 -8.70 -13.21 -15.07
CA ILE A 353 -8.26 -13.77 -16.35
C ILE A 353 -9.49 -14.11 -17.21
N VAL A 354 -10.50 -14.78 -16.64
CA VAL A 354 -11.76 -15.14 -17.36
C VAL A 354 -12.46 -13.88 -17.87
N LEU A 355 -12.62 -12.87 -17.02
CA LEU A 355 -13.35 -11.64 -17.36
C LEU A 355 -12.62 -10.83 -18.44
N THR A 356 -11.29 -10.80 -18.38
CA THR A 356 -10.44 -10.14 -19.39
C THR A 356 -10.47 -10.88 -20.72
N ALA A 357 -10.30 -12.21 -20.70
CA ALA A 357 -10.35 -13.04 -21.92
C ALA A 357 -11.71 -12.97 -22.63
N LYS A 358 -12.80 -12.76 -21.88
CA LYS A 358 -14.14 -12.51 -22.45
C LYS A 358 -14.35 -11.08 -22.94
N GLN A 359 -13.37 -10.20 -22.79
CA GLN A 359 -13.42 -8.78 -23.18
C GLN A 359 -14.60 -8.01 -22.56
N LEU A 360 -14.88 -8.28 -21.28
CA LEU A 360 -15.91 -7.54 -20.54
C LEU A 360 -15.42 -6.14 -20.19
N SER A 361 -16.36 -5.17 -20.16
CA SER A 361 -16.05 -3.82 -19.68
C SER A 361 -15.67 -3.81 -18.20
N SER A 362 -14.95 -2.79 -17.76
CA SER A 362 -14.54 -2.65 -16.35
C SER A 362 -15.74 -2.70 -15.39
N ASP A 363 -16.88 -2.11 -15.74
CA ASP A 363 -18.10 -2.13 -14.93
C ASP A 363 -18.71 -3.53 -14.83
N GLU A 364 -18.73 -4.29 -15.94
CA GLU A 364 -19.20 -5.68 -15.95
C GLU A 364 -18.30 -6.57 -15.09
N GLN A 365 -16.98 -6.43 -15.26
CA GLN A 365 -15.98 -7.15 -14.45
C GLN A 365 -16.18 -6.87 -12.96
N MET A 366 -16.33 -5.61 -12.59
CA MET A 366 -16.49 -5.20 -11.20
C MET A 366 -17.79 -5.73 -10.57
N LYS A 367 -18.90 -5.75 -11.32
CA LYS A 367 -20.18 -6.34 -10.85
C LYS A 367 -20.04 -7.83 -10.52
N ILE A 368 -19.20 -8.55 -11.23
CA ILE A 368 -18.95 -9.99 -11.02
C ILE A 368 -18.01 -10.19 -9.83
N VAL A 369 -16.88 -9.47 -9.80
CA VAL A 369 -15.88 -9.59 -8.73
C VAL A 369 -16.48 -9.24 -7.35
N ARG A 370 -17.40 -8.29 -7.28
CA ARG A 370 -18.12 -7.94 -6.03
C ARG A 370 -18.98 -9.06 -5.45
N LYS A 371 -19.27 -10.11 -6.20
CA LYS A 371 -19.99 -11.30 -5.71
C LYS A 371 -19.08 -12.25 -4.93
N LEU A 372 -17.75 -12.13 -5.05
CA LEU A 372 -16.83 -12.89 -4.24
C LEU A 372 -17.02 -12.59 -2.75
N PRO A 373 -16.70 -13.55 -1.87
CA PRO A 373 -16.92 -13.38 -0.43
C PRO A 373 -16.27 -12.10 0.10
N THR A 374 -17.07 -11.22 0.67
CA THR A 374 -16.65 -9.86 1.08
C THR A 374 -16.20 -9.78 2.53
N SER A 375 -16.46 -10.78 3.34
CA SER A 375 -16.11 -10.75 4.78
C SER A 375 -14.61 -10.67 5.05
N LYS A 376 -13.77 -11.05 4.05
CA LYS A 376 -12.32 -10.91 4.10
C LYS A 376 -11.76 -9.89 3.09
N ASN A 377 -12.60 -9.07 2.47
CA ASN A 377 -12.17 -7.98 1.59
C ASN A 377 -11.81 -6.72 2.38
N VAL A 378 -11.32 -6.89 3.60
CA VAL A 378 -10.75 -5.82 4.38
C VAL A 378 -9.27 -5.75 4.08
N VAL A 379 -8.86 -4.63 3.55
CA VAL A 379 -7.44 -4.32 3.32
C VAL A 379 -6.97 -3.41 4.44
N THR A 380 -5.87 -3.78 5.05
CA THR A 380 -5.22 -2.90 6.01
C THR A 380 -4.33 -1.90 5.27
N LEU A 381 -4.63 -0.63 5.45
CA LEU A 381 -3.78 0.47 5.00
C LEU A 381 -2.90 0.89 6.17
N ILE A 382 -1.61 1.00 5.95
CA ILE A 382 -0.67 1.38 7.00
C ILE A 382 0.02 2.67 6.60
N LYS A 383 -0.12 3.66 7.45
CA LYS A 383 0.52 4.95 7.25
C LYS A 383 2.04 4.85 7.39
N GLY A 384 2.73 5.57 6.55
CA GLY A 384 4.17 5.85 6.64
C GLY A 384 4.47 7.26 7.13
#